data_e60a2da3f7daa1d087511238f2b6d431
#
_entry.id   e60a2da3f7daa1d087511238f2b6d431
#
_cell.length_a   1.000
_cell.length_b   1.000
_cell.length_c   1.000
_cell.angle_alpha   90.00
_cell.angle_beta   90.00
_cell.angle_gamma   90.00
#
_symmetry.space_group_name_H-M   'P 1'
#
loop_
_entity.id
_entity.type
_entity.pdbx_description
1 polymer ?
#
loop_
_entity_poly.entity_id
_entity_poly.type
_entity_poly.pdbx_seq_one_letter_code
_entity_poly.pdbx_strand_id
1 'polypeptide(L)'
;MKKKHWICGGAGCEAPLFRRSFWLDRTERFQSARLEICGLGYFLFYINGKRISDQELMPAMTDYASVLGCETTYPVWEERSAHRCRYLSFDLLPYLKAGENVLAVRLGNGWYHQTERIAEGKFIFGLPKLWFELTLTDADGRQEWIESDRQTLWHPGGLLKNNLFLGEVRDLRKEPEGWQYPGADLPGWKPAQPVHAPETLLEEQTCPPDRVIRKLYPILIGEYDGRKMVPLAWAKIYGDDSLLVQGYDAILRWFDYMDAHSEKGLVVREEEGGWCLGDWCFPASEEKEQLPEAFINTFYYLHGLQEMMQISEKMNNKLPI
;
A
#
# COMPACT_ATOMS: atom_id res chain seq x y z
N MET A 1 10.46 -2.38 31.17
CA MET A 1 9.98 -1.86 29.87
C MET A 1 8.66 -1.13 30.12
N LYS A 2 8.51 0.09 29.58
CA LYS A 2 7.25 0.85 29.63
C LYS A 2 6.15 0.07 28.91
N LYS A 3 4.94 0.03 29.47
CA LYS A 3 3.82 -0.68 28.85
C LYS A 3 3.37 0.09 27.61
N LYS A 4 3.38 -0.56 26.46
CA LYS A 4 2.89 0.03 25.19
C LYS A 4 1.38 -0.03 25.13
N HIS A 5 0.73 1.11 24.90
CA HIS A 5 -0.71 1.24 24.90
C HIS A 5 -1.26 1.10 23.49
N TRP A 6 -1.78 -0.07 23.17
CA TRP A 6 -2.46 -0.32 21.89
C TRP A 6 -3.92 0.09 21.96
N ILE A 7 -4.41 0.65 20.86
CA ILE A 7 -5.79 1.12 20.70
C ILE A 7 -6.40 0.59 19.41
N CYS A 8 -7.74 0.48 19.37
CA CYS A 8 -8.50 0.21 18.16
C CYS A 8 -9.71 1.14 18.05
N GLY A 9 -10.37 1.11 16.88
CA GLY A 9 -11.70 1.67 16.68
C GLY A 9 -12.80 0.79 17.24
N GLY A 10 -14.05 1.06 16.90
CA GLY A 10 -15.18 0.21 17.30
C GLY A 10 -15.27 -1.07 16.48
N ALA A 11 -16.03 -2.03 16.97
CA ALA A 11 -16.32 -3.27 16.27
C ALA A 11 -16.93 -3.01 14.87
N GLY A 12 -16.48 -3.78 13.87
CA GLY A 12 -16.95 -3.66 12.49
C GLY A 12 -16.38 -2.48 11.70
N CYS A 13 -15.43 -1.73 12.27
CA CYS A 13 -14.74 -0.67 11.56
C CYS A 13 -13.44 -1.19 10.93
N GLU A 14 -13.39 -1.26 9.60
CA GLU A 14 -12.25 -1.79 8.87
C GLU A 14 -11.12 -0.78 8.69
N ALA A 15 -11.44 0.51 8.63
CA ALA A 15 -10.48 1.57 8.32
C ALA A 15 -10.65 2.79 9.24
N PRO A 16 -10.43 2.63 10.56
CA PRO A 16 -10.65 3.71 11.51
C PRO A 16 -9.70 4.88 11.30
N LEU A 17 -10.23 6.08 11.50
CA LEU A 17 -9.46 7.30 11.68
C LEU A 17 -9.16 7.48 13.15
N PHE A 18 -7.95 7.90 13.46
CA PHE A 18 -7.53 8.26 14.81
C PHE A 18 -6.98 9.68 14.84
N ARG A 19 -7.23 10.38 15.93
CA ARG A 19 -6.76 11.75 16.15
C ARG A 19 -6.34 11.94 17.60
N ARG A 20 -5.12 12.44 17.79
CA ARG A 20 -4.58 12.83 19.09
C ARG A 20 -4.18 14.30 19.04
N SER A 21 -4.90 15.16 19.77
CA SER A 21 -4.49 16.53 20.01
C SER A 21 -3.58 16.61 21.23
N PHE A 22 -2.61 17.52 21.19
CA PHE A 22 -1.76 17.85 22.30
C PHE A 22 -1.29 19.30 22.18
N TRP A 23 -0.96 19.91 23.32
CA TRP A 23 -0.58 21.31 23.41
C TRP A 23 0.91 21.46 23.73
N LEU A 24 1.60 22.36 23.03
CA LEU A 24 2.95 22.75 23.34
C LEU A 24 2.99 24.26 23.57
N ASP A 25 3.52 24.69 24.71
CA ASP A 25 3.66 26.13 25.01
C ASP A 25 4.67 26.79 24.06
N ARG A 26 5.76 26.08 23.78
CA ARG A 26 6.82 26.48 22.86
C ARG A 26 7.57 25.24 22.33
N THR A 27 8.10 25.30 21.12
CA THR A 27 8.83 24.20 20.47
C THR A 27 10.34 24.34 20.62
N GLU A 28 10.86 25.53 20.80
CA GLU A 28 12.29 25.86 20.83
C GLU A 28 13.04 25.21 22.01
N ARG A 29 12.29 24.73 23.00
CA ARG A 29 12.87 24.00 24.14
C ARG A 29 13.28 22.57 23.81
N PHE A 30 12.75 22.00 22.73
CA PHE A 30 13.02 20.62 22.36
C PHE A 30 14.15 20.51 21.33
N GLN A 31 15.03 19.55 21.56
CA GLN A 31 16.10 19.18 20.63
C GLN A 31 15.70 18.04 19.70
N SER A 32 14.74 17.23 20.11
CA SER A 32 14.21 16.13 19.27
C SER A 32 12.75 15.87 19.57
N ALA A 33 12.04 15.35 18.55
CA ALA A 33 10.65 14.92 18.62
C ALA A 33 10.50 13.62 17.84
N ARG A 34 10.83 12.48 18.46
CA ARG A 34 10.80 11.17 17.81
C ARG A 34 9.43 10.52 17.97
N LEU A 35 8.74 10.31 16.84
CA LEU A 35 7.55 9.47 16.76
C LEU A 35 7.94 8.04 16.43
N GLU A 36 7.51 7.09 17.24
CA GLU A 36 7.47 5.67 16.90
C GLU A 36 6.02 5.26 16.70
N ILE A 37 5.69 4.60 15.57
CA ILE A 37 4.31 4.27 15.21
C ILE A 37 4.22 2.92 14.52
N CYS A 38 3.22 2.13 14.92
CA CYS A 38 2.85 0.86 14.29
C CYS A 38 1.34 0.80 14.11
N GLY A 39 0.89 0.71 12.88
CA GLY A 39 -0.51 0.44 12.53
C GLY A 39 -0.62 -0.96 11.94
N LEU A 40 -1.42 -1.82 12.57
CA LEU A 40 -1.76 -3.14 12.06
C LEU A 40 -3.19 -3.08 11.50
N GLY A 41 -3.49 -3.22 10.17
CA GLY A 41 -2.72 -3.48 8.96
C GLY A 41 -1.82 -2.39 8.40
N TYR A 42 -2.28 -1.51 7.48
CA TYR A 42 -1.49 -0.40 6.95
C TYR A 42 -1.96 0.92 7.55
N PHE A 43 -1.10 1.94 7.53
CA PHE A 43 -1.49 3.26 8.01
C PHE A 43 -0.94 4.40 7.15
N LEU A 44 -1.67 5.50 7.15
CA LEU A 44 -1.19 6.82 6.75
C LEU A 44 -1.27 7.74 7.96
N PHE A 45 -0.26 8.58 8.17
CA PHE A 45 -0.30 9.54 9.26
C PHE A 45 0.00 10.96 8.80
N TYR A 46 -0.51 11.88 9.60
CA TYR A 46 -0.43 13.33 9.36
C TYR A 46 -0.05 14.02 10.66
N ILE A 47 0.73 15.07 10.56
CA ILE A 47 0.98 16.03 11.63
C ILE A 47 0.46 17.39 11.19
N ASN A 48 -0.47 17.97 11.97
CA ASN A 48 -1.10 19.25 11.68
C ASN A 48 -1.67 19.35 10.25
N GLY A 49 -2.29 18.27 9.76
CA GLY A 49 -2.86 18.16 8.42
C GLY A 49 -1.88 17.83 7.31
N LYS A 50 -0.57 17.82 7.58
CA LYS A 50 0.47 17.53 6.60
C LYS A 50 0.87 16.06 6.66
N ARG A 51 0.78 15.35 5.54
CA ARG A 51 1.44 14.06 5.35
C ARG A 51 2.94 14.31 5.17
N ILE A 52 3.76 13.79 6.06
CA ILE A 52 5.21 14.07 6.08
C ILE A 52 6.06 13.00 5.42
N SER A 53 5.48 11.86 5.09
CA SER A 53 6.19 10.72 4.49
C SER A 53 5.63 10.39 3.11
N ASP A 54 6.52 10.05 2.19
CA ASP A 54 6.24 9.47 0.87
C ASP A 54 6.12 7.94 0.89
N GLN A 55 6.24 7.34 2.07
CA GLN A 55 6.16 5.90 2.27
C GLN A 55 4.72 5.41 2.15
N GLU A 56 4.55 4.26 1.52
CA GLU A 56 3.27 3.59 1.29
C GLU A 56 3.28 2.18 1.88
N LEU A 57 2.11 1.57 2.03
CA LEU A 57 1.92 0.19 2.48
C LEU A 57 2.69 -0.16 3.77
N MET A 58 2.69 0.76 4.72
CA MET A 58 3.40 0.65 6.00
C MET A 58 2.51 0.09 7.12
N PRO A 59 3.10 -0.66 8.06
CA PRO A 59 4.44 -1.24 8.08
C PRO A 59 4.54 -2.44 7.13
N ALA A 60 5.77 -2.86 6.81
CA ALA A 60 6.00 -4.07 6.04
C ALA A 60 5.36 -5.27 6.74
N MET A 61 4.70 -6.12 5.94
CA MET A 61 4.09 -7.36 6.42
C MET A 61 5.10 -8.26 7.14
N THR A 62 4.64 -8.93 8.17
CA THR A 62 5.37 -9.94 8.93
C THR A 62 4.48 -11.14 9.23
N ASP A 63 5.02 -12.09 9.95
CA ASP A 63 4.31 -13.24 10.50
C ASP A 63 3.65 -12.89 11.83
N TYR A 64 2.66 -12.04 11.83
CA TYR A 64 1.92 -11.70 13.05
C TYR A 64 1.50 -12.96 13.85
N ALA A 65 1.43 -12.85 15.18
CA ALA A 65 1.11 -13.99 16.04
C ALA A 65 -0.20 -14.71 15.66
N SER A 66 -0.35 -15.91 16.12
CA SER A 66 -1.37 -16.90 15.80
C SER A 66 -2.74 -16.35 15.39
N VAL A 67 -3.24 -16.89 14.33
CA VAL A 67 -4.31 -16.40 13.50
C VAL A 67 -5.64 -16.90 13.99
N LEU A 68 -6.58 -15.99 14.21
CA LEU A 68 -8.00 -16.33 14.25
C LEU A 68 -8.49 -16.50 12.80
N GLY A 69 -8.50 -17.73 12.30
CA GLY A 69 -9.06 -18.04 10.99
C GLY A 69 -8.12 -17.77 9.81
N CYS A 70 -6.97 -18.44 9.78
CA CYS A 70 -6.16 -18.56 8.57
C CYS A 70 -6.66 -19.76 7.75
N GLU A 71 -7.36 -19.49 6.67
CA GLU A 71 -7.57 -20.45 5.62
C GLU A 71 -6.54 -20.13 4.53
N THR A 72 -5.43 -20.85 4.51
CA THR A 72 -4.41 -20.68 3.47
C THR A 72 -4.02 -22.03 2.90
N THR A 73 -3.79 -22.05 1.59
CA THR A 73 -3.23 -23.20 0.88
C THR A 73 -1.69 -23.26 0.97
N TYR A 74 -1.07 -22.20 1.47
CA TYR A 74 0.38 -22.14 1.64
C TYR A 74 0.79 -22.67 3.01
N PRO A 75 1.89 -23.42 3.10
CA PRO A 75 2.41 -23.89 4.37
C PRO A 75 2.77 -22.66 5.25
N VAL A 76 2.17 -22.58 6.42
CA VAL A 76 2.60 -21.65 7.46
C VAL A 76 3.83 -22.28 8.10
N TRP A 77 4.97 -21.57 8.07
CA TRP A 77 6.18 -22.07 8.72
C TRP A 77 6.03 -22.07 10.24
N GLU A 78 5.93 -23.25 10.81
CA GLU A 78 5.70 -23.44 12.25
C GLU A 78 6.97 -23.25 13.09
N GLU A 79 8.16 -23.21 12.49
CA GLU A 79 9.44 -23.23 13.18
C GLU A 79 10.03 -21.86 13.55
N ARG A 80 9.20 -20.85 13.81
CA ARG A 80 9.71 -19.53 14.16
C ARG A 80 9.84 -19.35 15.66
N SER A 81 10.99 -18.87 16.09
CA SER A 81 11.29 -18.60 17.50
C SER A 81 10.50 -17.43 18.09
N ALA A 82 9.97 -16.52 17.26
CA ALA A 82 9.12 -15.40 17.67
C ALA A 82 8.39 -14.76 16.48
N HIS A 83 7.13 -14.42 16.67
CA HIS A 83 6.36 -13.57 15.77
C HIS A 83 6.77 -12.10 15.93
N ARG A 84 6.57 -11.28 14.87
CA ARG A 84 7.03 -9.89 14.84
C ARG A 84 5.95 -8.95 14.35
N CYS A 85 6.00 -7.71 14.83
CA CYS A 85 5.37 -6.58 14.17
C CYS A 85 6.36 -5.42 14.12
N ARG A 86 6.23 -4.55 13.12
CA ARG A 86 7.22 -3.52 12.85
C ARG A 86 6.65 -2.14 13.12
N TYR A 87 7.46 -1.28 13.73
CA TYR A 87 7.16 0.14 13.84
C TYR A 87 8.09 0.96 12.95
N LEU A 88 7.67 2.16 12.61
CA LEU A 88 8.49 3.15 11.91
C LEU A 88 8.77 4.32 12.84
N SER A 89 9.92 4.97 12.60
CA SER A 89 10.35 6.14 13.34
C SER A 89 10.39 7.37 12.44
N PHE A 90 9.94 8.52 12.96
CA PHE A 90 9.92 9.79 12.25
C PHE A 90 10.36 10.92 13.17
N ASP A 91 11.13 11.87 12.64
CA ASP A 91 11.39 13.14 13.31
C ASP A 91 10.24 14.12 13.03
N LEU A 92 9.54 14.51 14.07
CA LEU A 92 8.42 15.46 13.99
C LEU A 92 8.81 16.89 14.36
N LEU A 93 9.99 17.15 14.89
CA LEU A 93 10.37 18.45 15.38
C LEU A 93 10.14 19.60 14.36
N PRO A 94 10.48 19.44 13.06
CA PRO A 94 10.26 20.47 12.05
C PRO A 94 8.79 20.78 11.75
N TYR A 95 7.86 19.94 12.23
CA TYR A 95 6.43 20.04 11.93
C TYR A 95 5.58 20.45 13.13
N LEU A 96 6.19 20.51 14.31
CA LEU A 96 5.52 20.94 15.53
C LEU A 96 5.46 22.47 15.60
N LYS A 97 4.44 22.98 16.29
CA LYS A 97 4.25 24.41 16.53
C LYS A 97 3.83 24.67 17.97
N ALA A 98 4.01 25.90 18.44
CA ALA A 98 3.38 26.36 19.68
C ALA A 98 1.85 26.32 19.52
N GLY A 99 1.15 26.00 20.60
CA GLY A 99 -0.30 25.82 20.60
C GLY A 99 -0.71 24.37 20.36
N GLU A 100 -1.91 24.16 19.81
CA GLU A 100 -2.45 22.85 19.50
C GLU A 100 -1.69 22.20 18.35
N ASN A 101 -1.28 20.95 18.55
CA ASN A 101 -0.76 20.05 17.54
C ASN A 101 -1.68 18.81 17.43
N VAL A 102 -1.74 18.21 16.25
CA VAL A 102 -2.58 17.07 15.97
C VAL A 102 -1.78 15.99 15.26
N LEU A 103 -1.68 14.82 15.89
CA LEU A 103 -1.28 13.58 15.24
C LEU A 103 -2.54 12.87 14.76
N ALA A 104 -2.66 12.64 13.47
CA ALA A 104 -3.81 12.03 12.86
C ALA A 104 -3.39 10.80 12.03
N VAL A 105 -4.14 9.69 12.16
CA VAL A 105 -3.81 8.42 11.54
C VAL A 105 -5.05 7.82 10.90
N ARG A 106 -4.91 7.33 9.66
CA ARG A 106 -5.88 6.42 9.03
C ARG A 106 -5.27 5.03 9.02
N LEU A 107 -6.00 4.05 9.54
CA LEU A 107 -5.66 2.64 9.34
C LEU A 107 -6.37 2.08 8.11
N GLY A 108 -5.85 0.96 7.62
CA GLY A 108 -6.47 0.06 6.66
C GLY A 108 -6.31 -1.38 7.12
N ASN A 109 -6.91 -2.30 6.39
CA ASN A 109 -6.84 -3.73 6.71
C ASN A 109 -5.46 -4.34 6.42
N GLY A 110 -4.85 -3.95 5.30
CA GLY A 110 -3.59 -4.52 4.83
C GLY A 110 -3.62 -6.05 4.85
N TRP A 111 -2.49 -6.66 5.13
CA TRP A 111 -2.38 -8.10 5.34
C TRP A 111 -2.82 -8.56 6.73
N TYR A 112 -3.02 -7.63 7.66
CA TYR A 112 -3.37 -7.96 9.05
C TYR A 112 -4.83 -8.40 9.21
N HIS A 113 -5.73 -7.84 8.40
CA HIS A 113 -7.17 -8.10 8.48
C HIS A 113 -7.75 -8.31 7.08
N GLN A 114 -7.36 -9.39 6.42
CA GLN A 114 -7.78 -9.74 5.07
C GLN A 114 -8.97 -10.71 5.13
N THR A 115 -10.19 -10.18 5.14
CA THR A 115 -11.43 -10.95 5.35
C THR A 115 -11.99 -11.57 4.09
N GLU A 116 -11.69 -10.98 2.92
CA GLU A 116 -12.21 -11.44 1.64
C GLU A 116 -11.01 -11.68 0.70
N ARG A 117 -10.74 -12.93 0.37
CA ARG A 117 -9.73 -13.33 -0.58
C ARG A 117 -10.16 -14.57 -1.33
N ILE A 118 -9.85 -14.64 -2.63
CA ILE A 118 -10.36 -15.68 -3.51
C ILE A 118 -9.38 -16.86 -3.62
N ALA A 119 -8.08 -16.60 -3.76
CA ALA A 119 -7.10 -17.64 -4.12
C ALA A 119 -6.30 -18.20 -2.93
N GLU A 120 -5.74 -17.35 -2.03
CA GLU A 120 -4.83 -17.81 -0.99
C GLU A 120 -5.43 -17.80 0.42
N GLY A 121 -6.75 -17.69 0.51
CA GLY A 121 -7.49 -17.74 1.75
C GLY A 121 -7.57 -16.40 2.49
N LYS A 122 -8.12 -16.44 3.69
CA LYS A 122 -8.33 -15.29 4.56
C LYS A 122 -7.20 -15.19 5.57
N PHE A 123 -6.75 -13.96 5.85
CA PHE A 123 -5.74 -13.70 6.89
C PHE A 123 -6.34 -12.74 7.92
N ILE A 124 -6.78 -13.27 9.05
CA ILE A 124 -7.38 -12.48 10.13
C ILE A 124 -6.57 -12.67 11.39
N PHE A 125 -5.64 -11.76 11.65
CA PHE A 125 -4.83 -11.74 12.87
C PHE A 125 -5.51 -10.95 14.01
N GLY A 126 -6.53 -10.20 13.70
CA GLY A 126 -7.31 -9.41 14.62
C GLY A 126 -7.89 -8.16 13.95
N LEU A 127 -8.61 -7.34 14.73
CA LEU A 127 -9.05 -6.03 14.25
C LEU A 127 -7.85 -5.10 14.08
N PRO A 128 -7.88 -4.19 13.08
CA PRO A 128 -6.87 -3.16 12.92
C PRO A 128 -6.63 -2.40 14.21
N LYS A 129 -5.37 -2.24 14.59
CA LYS A 129 -4.98 -1.59 15.84
C LYS A 129 -3.77 -0.68 15.63
N LEU A 130 -3.66 0.31 16.49
CA LEU A 130 -2.66 1.36 16.43
C LEU A 130 -1.88 1.42 17.74
N TRP A 131 -0.59 1.58 17.64
CA TRP A 131 0.26 2.05 18.72
C TRP A 131 1.15 3.17 18.20
N PHE A 132 1.30 4.22 18.99
CA PHE A 132 2.33 5.24 18.77
C PHE A 132 2.84 5.82 20.09
N GLU A 133 4.06 6.31 20.05
CA GLU A 133 4.68 7.09 21.12
C GLU A 133 5.50 8.23 20.47
N LEU A 134 5.15 9.47 20.79
CA LEU A 134 5.96 10.64 20.46
C LEU A 134 6.76 11.03 21.69
N THR A 135 8.07 10.94 21.60
CA THR A 135 9.01 11.37 22.65
C THR A 135 9.60 12.73 22.30
N LEU A 136 9.33 13.70 23.14
CA LEU A 136 9.90 15.04 23.07
C LEU A 136 11.05 15.15 24.06
N THR A 137 12.26 15.50 23.61
CA THR A 137 13.45 15.62 24.47
C THR A 137 13.96 17.05 24.46
N ASP A 138 14.10 17.67 25.65
CA ASP A 138 14.63 19.01 25.78
C ASP A 138 16.18 19.04 25.85
N ALA A 139 16.74 20.23 25.96
CA ALA A 139 18.21 20.47 26.02
C ALA A 139 18.88 19.83 27.25
N ASP A 140 18.13 19.63 28.33
CA ASP A 140 18.62 19.00 29.56
C ASP A 140 18.46 17.45 29.52
N GLY A 141 17.92 16.90 28.42
CA GLY A 141 17.65 15.48 28.27
C GLY A 141 16.35 15.01 28.97
N ARG A 142 15.52 15.94 29.46
CA ARG A 142 14.21 15.58 30.01
C ARG A 142 13.27 15.21 28.90
N GLN A 143 12.42 14.21 29.16
CA GLN A 143 11.51 13.67 28.17
C GLN A 143 10.06 13.89 28.56
N GLU A 144 9.24 14.23 27.59
CA GLU A 144 7.78 14.25 27.63
C GLU A 144 7.23 13.29 26.57
N TRP A 145 6.09 12.65 26.85
CA TRP A 145 5.52 11.65 25.97
C TRP A 145 4.07 11.94 25.62
N ILE A 146 3.74 11.79 24.34
CA ILE A 146 2.35 11.73 23.85
C ILE A 146 2.15 10.34 23.28
N GLU A 147 1.23 9.59 23.88
CA GLU A 147 1.03 8.17 23.60
C GLU A 147 -0.35 7.91 23.02
N SER A 148 -0.49 6.75 22.35
CA SER A 148 -1.78 6.18 22.00
C SER A 148 -2.50 5.71 23.26
N ASP A 149 -3.52 6.44 23.65
CA ASP A 149 -4.31 6.19 24.87
C ASP A 149 -5.78 6.56 24.64
N ARG A 150 -6.58 6.58 25.70
CA ARG A 150 -8.01 6.98 25.64
C ARG A 150 -8.26 8.45 25.29
N GLN A 151 -7.24 9.31 25.33
CA GLN A 151 -7.34 10.69 24.86
C GLN A 151 -7.21 10.76 23.33
N THR A 152 -6.78 9.67 22.68
CA THR A 152 -6.88 9.52 21.23
C THR A 152 -8.33 9.26 20.88
N LEU A 153 -8.86 10.06 19.97
CA LEU A 153 -10.22 9.89 19.45
C LEU A 153 -10.19 9.04 18.18
N TRP A 154 -11.29 8.38 17.87
CA TRP A 154 -11.48 7.63 16.65
C TRP A 154 -12.83 7.91 15.98
N HIS A 155 -12.88 7.70 14.66
CA HIS A 155 -14.08 7.81 13.82
C HIS A 155 -14.01 6.75 12.70
N PRO A 156 -15.13 6.16 12.25
CA PRO A 156 -15.10 5.16 11.18
C PRO A 156 -14.64 5.72 9.83
N GLY A 157 -14.80 7.04 9.59
CA GLY A 157 -14.42 7.65 8.31
C GLY A 157 -15.33 7.27 7.15
N GLY A 158 -14.90 7.64 5.95
CA GLY A 158 -15.60 7.37 4.70
C GLY A 158 -15.12 6.13 3.95
N LEU A 159 -14.03 5.47 4.38
CA LEU A 159 -13.54 4.24 3.79
C LEU A 159 -14.30 3.05 4.38
N LEU A 160 -15.29 2.53 3.64
CA LEU A 160 -16.24 1.53 4.11
C LEU A 160 -15.72 0.10 3.97
N LYS A 161 -14.93 -0.16 2.91
CA LYS A 161 -14.22 -1.42 2.67
C LYS A 161 -12.84 -1.10 2.12
N ASN A 162 -11.87 -1.90 2.50
CA ASN A 162 -10.54 -1.87 1.89
C ASN A 162 -9.94 -3.27 1.88
N ASN A 163 -9.43 -3.66 0.72
CA ASN A 163 -8.94 -4.99 0.47
C ASN A 163 -7.82 -4.91 -0.56
N LEU A 164 -6.71 -5.61 -0.35
CA LEU A 164 -5.55 -5.56 -1.25
C LEU A 164 -5.86 -6.10 -2.65
N PHE A 165 -6.84 -6.99 -2.80
CA PHE A 165 -7.19 -7.64 -4.06
C PHE A 165 -8.49 -7.10 -4.66
N LEU A 166 -9.44 -6.71 -3.82
CA LEU A 166 -10.78 -6.32 -4.25
C LEU A 166 -10.98 -4.80 -4.27
N GLY A 167 -9.95 -4.04 -3.86
CA GLY A 167 -9.98 -2.59 -3.89
C GLY A 167 -10.70 -1.95 -2.70
N GLU A 168 -11.21 -0.75 -2.92
CA GLU A 168 -11.82 0.08 -1.89
C GLU A 168 -13.26 0.47 -2.23
N VAL A 169 -14.10 0.58 -1.20
CA VAL A 169 -15.41 1.24 -1.28
C VAL A 169 -15.39 2.45 -0.38
N ARG A 170 -15.60 3.63 -0.94
CA ARG A 170 -15.52 4.90 -0.22
C ARG A 170 -16.77 5.74 -0.39
N ASP A 171 -17.30 6.26 0.72
CA ASP A 171 -18.35 7.28 0.74
C ASP A 171 -17.78 8.60 1.29
N LEU A 172 -17.48 9.53 0.40
CA LEU A 172 -16.85 10.81 0.76
C LEU A 172 -17.73 11.69 1.65
N ARG A 173 -19.04 11.48 1.67
CA ARG A 173 -19.98 12.22 2.54
C ARG A 173 -19.81 11.87 4.02
N LYS A 174 -19.21 10.68 4.31
CA LYS A 174 -18.91 10.19 5.65
C LYS A 174 -17.50 10.54 6.13
N GLU A 175 -16.68 11.12 5.26
CA GLU A 175 -15.34 11.55 5.63
C GLU A 175 -15.45 12.86 6.44
N PRO A 176 -14.98 12.90 7.71
CA PRO A 176 -15.01 14.12 8.50
C PRO A 176 -14.12 15.19 7.85
N GLU A 177 -14.65 16.40 7.68
CA GLU A 177 -13.88 17.49 7.09
C GLU A 177 -12.80 17.99 8.06
N GLY A 178 -11.61 18.21 7.54
CA GLY A 178 -10.51 18.83 8.29
C GLY A 178 -10.01 18.07 9.52
N TRP A 179 -10.38 16.80 9.69
CA TRP A 179 -10.10 16.00 10.88
C TRP A 179 -8.61 15.90 11.26
N GLN A 180 -7.71 16.15 10.30
CA GLN A 180 -6.26 16.12 10.51
C GLN A 180 -5.71 17.46 11.06
N TYR A 181 -6.51 18.53 11.07
CA TYR A 181 -6.03 19.87 11.41
C TYR A 181 -6.36 20.25 12.86
N PRO A 182 -5.52 21.07 13.50
CA PRO A 182 -5.89 21.74 14.75
C PRO A 182 -7.19 22.54 14.60
N GLY A 183 -7.98 22.61 15.68
CA GLY A 183 -9.22 23.38 15.71
C GLY A 183 -10.38 22.75 14.94
N ALA A 184 -10.26 21.52 14.44
CA ALA A 184 -11.34 20.84 13.73
C ALA A 184 -12.53 20.56 14.67
N ASP A 185 -13.75 20.76 14.16
CA ASP A 185 -14.95 20.23 14.80
C ASP A 185 -15.02 18.72 14.63
N LEU A 186 -15.38 18.00 15.71
CA LEU A 186 -15.28 16.55 15.77
C LEU A 186 -16.62 15.88 16.14
N PRO A 187 -17.70 16.13 15.39
CA PRO A 187 -18.97 15.46 15.65
C PRO A 187 -18.83 13.95 15.43
N GLY A 188 -19.37 13.16 16.35
CA GLY A 188 -19.36 11.71 16.23
C GLY A 188 -18.06 11.00 16.60
N TRP A 189 -16.98 11.71 16.88
CA TRP A 189 -15.74 11.12 17.37
C TRP A 189 -15.90 10.57 18.80
N LYS A 190 -15.22 9.45 19.07
CA LYS A 190 -15.29 8.73 20.34
C LYS A 190 -13.88 8.43 20.85
N PRO A 191 -13.69 8.27 22.17
CA PRO A 191 -12.42 7.78 22.72
C PRO A 191 -12.04 6.42 22.11
N ALA A 192 -10.79 6.27 21.71
CA ALA A 192 -10.27 5.00 21.22
C ALA A 192 -10.30 3.93 22.32
N GLN A 193 -10.49 2.68 21.91
CA GLN A 193 -10.62 1.56 22.82
C GLN A 193 -9.23 0.94 23.07
N PRO A 194 -8.78 0.86 24.34
CA PRO A 194 -7.58 0.10 24.67
C PRO A 194 -7.75 -1.37 24.34
N VAL A 195 -6.71 -1.96 23.71
CA VAL A 195 -6.69 -3.37 23.34
C VAL A 195 -5.38 -4.02 23.77
N HIS A 196 -5.38 -5.35 23.83
CA HIS A 196 -4.15 -6.08 24.08
C HIS A 196 -3.15 -5.86 22.94
N ALA A 197 -1.87 -5.70 23.32
CA ALA A 197 -0.79 -5.76 22.37
C ALA A 197 -0.81 -7.11 21.63
N PRO A 198 -0.40 -7.15 20.36
CA PRO A 198 -0.18 -8.44 19.71
C PRO A 198 0.93 -9.19 20.46
N GLU A 199 0.81 -10.51 20.50
CA GLU A 199 1.83 -11.40 21.11
C GLU A 199 3.04 -11.56 20.18
N THR A 200 3.70 -10.45 19.90
CA THR A 200 4.80 -10.35 18.95
C THR A 200 5.94 -9.51 19.52
N LEU A 201 7.12 -9.69 18.99
CA LEU A 201 8.21 -8.73 19.16
C LEU A 201 7.89 -7.47 18.33
N LEU A 202 7.89 -6.33 18.97
CA LEU A 202 7.78 -5.04 18.29
C LEU A 202 9.18 -4.51 18.03
N GLU A 203 9.56 -4.44 16.76
CA GLU A 203 10.89 -4.02 16.31
C GLU A 203 10.82 -2.89 15.27
N GLU A 204 11.88 -2.12 15.13
CA GLU A 204 11.96 -1.08 14.09
C GLU A 204 12.06 -1.71 12.71
N GLN A 205 11.33 -1.16 11.74
CA GLN A 205 11.41 -1.61 10.36
C GLN A 205 12.77 -1.25 9.77
N THR A 206 13.55 -2.24 9.39
CA THR A 206 14.87 -2.07 8.76
C THR A 206 14.84 -2.28 7.25
N CYS A 207 13.81 -2.97 6.72
CA CYS A 207 13.66 -3.12 5.28
C CYS A 207 13.20 -1.81 4.63
N PRO A 208 13.67 -1.50 3.42
CA PRO A 208 13.23 -0.32 2.68
C PRO A 208 11.70 -0.32 2.52
N PRO A 209 11.02 0.81 2.73
CA PRO A 209 9.58 0.93 2.48
C PRO A 209 9.30 1.15 0.99
N ASP A 210 8.08 0.82 0.58
CA ASP A 210 7.54 1.32 -0.67
C ASP A 210 7.42 2.85 -0.62
N ARG A 211 7.69 3.53 -1.74
CA ARG A 211 7.67 4.98 -1.83
C ARG A 211 6.97 5.49 -3.08
N VAL A 212 6.36 6.65 -2.97
CA VAL A 212 5.88 7.40 -4.14
C VAL A 212 7.08 7.95 -4.90
N ILE A 213 7.51 7.27 -5.95
CA ILE A 213 8.62 7.71 -6.81
C ILE A 213 8.20 8.74 -7.85
N ARG A 214 6.92 8.71 -8.28
CA ARG A 214 6.38 9.65 -9.26
C ARG A 214 4.87 9.79 -9.11
N LYS A 215 4.36 11.00 -9.22
CA LYS A 215 2.93 11.30 -9.35
C LYS A 215 2.61 11.60 -10.80
N LEU A 216 1.59 10.93 -11.33
CA LEU A 216 1.13 11.08 -12.69
C LEU A 216 -0.22 11.77 -12.68
N TYR A 217 -0.34 12.79 -13.51
CA TYR A 217 -1.60 13.52 -13.69
C TYR A 217 -2.10 13.27 -15.11
N PRO A 218 -3.33 12.76 -15.29
CA PRO A 218 -3.88 12.58 -16.62
C PRO A 218 -4.02 13.95 -17.32
N ILE A 219 -3.52 14.03 -18.54
CA ILE A 219 -3.69 15.21 -19.41
C ILE A 219 -4.88 15.05 -20.36
N LEU A 220 -5.38 13.83 -20.49
CA LEU A 220 -6.58 13.50 -21.26
C LEU A 220 -7.26 12.30 -20.61
N ILE A 221 -8.58 12.38 -20.41
CA ILE A 221 -9.41 11.25 -20.03
C ILE A 221 -10.33 10.96 -21.21
N GLY A 222 -10.23 9.74 -21.75
CA GLY A 222 -11.03 9.28 -22.86
C GLY A 222 -11.31 7.79 -22.78
N GLU A 223 -12.29 7.30 -23.52
CA GLU A 223 -12.54 5.87 -23.68
C GLU A 223 -11.48 5.29 -24.63
N TYR A 224 -10.79 4.25 -24.17
CA TYR A 224 -9.84 3.49 -24.95
C TYR A 224 -10.28 2.04 -25.08
N ASP A 225 -10.16 1.51 -26.28
CA ASP A 225 -10.32 0.08 -26.55
C ASP A 225 -9.16 -0.69 -25.85
N GLY A 226 -9.50 -1.40 -24.78
CA GLY A 226 -8.65 -1.83 -23.67
C GLY A 226 -7.49 -2.79 -23.95
N ARG A 227 -6.75 -2.68 -25.06
CA ARG A 227 -5.69 -3.65 -25.43
C ARG A 227 -4.40 -2.93 -25.73
N LYS A 228 -3.39 -3.00 -24.82
CA LYS A 228 -2.14 -2.30 -25.23
C LYS A 228 -0.92 -2.66 -24.41
N MET A 229 0.22 -2.69 -25.09
CA MET A 229 1.52 -2.61 -24.44
C MET A 229 1.57 -1.34 -23.58
N VAL A 230 2.03 -1.49 -22.36
CA VAL A 230 2.06 -0.40 -21.38
C VAL A 230 2.73 0.89 -21.90
N PRO A 231 3.90 0.85 -22.57
CA PRO A 231 4.53 2.06 -23.09
C PRO A 231 3.70 2.80 -24.13
N LEU A 232 3.02 2.06 -25.04
CA LEU A 232 2.15 2.67 -26.04
C LEU A 232 0.86 3.21 -25.43
N ALA A 233 0.26 2.46 -24.49
CA ALA A 233 -0.90 2.92 -23.73
C ALA A 233 -0.57 4.18 -22.93
N TRP A 234 0.59 4.22 -22.29
CA TRP A 234 1.10 5.40 -21.60
C TRP A 234 1.19 6.62 -22.51
N ALA A 235 1.85 6.46 -23.66
CA ALA A 235 2.00 7.53 -24.64
C ALA A 235 0.64 8.02 -25.18
N LYS A 236 -0.32 7.11 -25.38
CA LYS A 236 -1.67 7.45 -25.86
C LYS A 236 -2.53 8.13 -24.79
N ILE A 237 -2.47 7.68 -23.54
CA ILE A 237 -3.32 8.17 -22.44
C ILE A 237 -2.77 9.46 -21.85
N TYR A 238 -1.45 9.55 -21.65
CA TYR A 238 -0.82 10.68 -20.95
C TYR A 238 -0.11 11.66 -21.90
N GLY A 239 -0.02 11.37 -23.20
CA GLY A 239 0.74 12.17 -24.17
C GLY A 239 2.24 12.19 -23.89
N ASP A 240 2.76 11.27 -23.07
CA ASP A 240 4.16 11.19 -22.65
C ASP A 240 4.83 9.98 -23.33
N ASP A 241 5.68 10.26 -24.30
CA ASP A 241 6.41 9.22 -25.05
C ASP A 241 7.70 8.76 -24.35
N SER A 242 7.99 9.22 -23.12
CA SER A 242 9.25 8.92 -22.44
C SER A 242 9.48 7.42 -22.23
N LEU A 243 8.45 6.66 -21.91
CA LEU A 243 8.55 5.19 -21.76
C LEU A 243 8.78 4.47 -23.10
N LEU A 244 8.28 5.01 -24.20
CA LEU A 244 8.58 4.47 -25.53
C LEU A 244 10.07 4.64 -25.84
N VAL A 245 10.62 5.84 -25.63
CA VAL A 245 12.02 6.15 -25.88
C VAL A 245 12.94 5.31 -24.98
N GLN A 246 12.67 5.29 -23.68
CA GLN A 246 13.51 4.58 -22.72
C GLN A 246 13.42 3.05 -22.84
N GLY A 247 12.25 2.54 -23.18
CA GLY A 247 11.97 1.11 -23.24
C GLY A 247 12.18 0.47 -24.64
N TYR A 248 12.43 1.26 -25.68
CA TYR A 248 12.41 0.77 -27.06
C TYR A 248 13.33 -0.43 -27.30
N ASP A 249 14.59 -0.33 -26.91
CA ASP A 249 15.56 -1.41 -27.06
C ASP A 249 15.21 -2.65 -26.22
N ALA A 250 14.62 -2.45 -25.07
CA ALA A 250 14.16 -3.55 -24.23
C ALA A 250 12.96 -4.28 -24.86
N ILE A 251 12.07 -3.53 -25.49
CA ILE A 251 10.92 -4.09 -26.24
C ILE A 251 11.42 -4.90 -27.44
N LEU A 252 12.40 -4.39 -28.20
CA LEU A 252 12.99 -5.13 -29.31
C LEU A 252 13.61 -6.46 -28.86
N ARG A 253 14.43 -6.43 -27.79
CA ARG A 253 15.04 -7.65 -27.24
C ARG A 253 13.99 -8.67 -26.77
N TRP A 254 12.86 -8.21 -26.26
CA TRP A 254 11.76 -9.11 -25.87
C TRP A 254 11.15 -9.77 -27.12
N PHE A 255 10.97 -9.05 -28.21
CA PHE A 255 10.48 -9.65 -29.46
C PHE A 255 11.48 -10.65 -30.07
N ASP A 256 12.78 -10.33 -30.04
CA ASP A 256 13.84 -11.26 -30.46
C ASP A 256 13.80 -12.56 -29.63
N TYR A 257 13.60 -12.42 -28.31
CA TYR A 257 13.45 -13.57 -27.41
C TYR A 257 12.21 -14.40 -27.77
N MET A 258 11.05 -13.78 -27.96
CA MET A 258 9.81 -14.48 -28.32
C MET A 258 9.90 -15.17 -29.69
N ASP A 259 10.55 -14.55 -30.67
CA ASP A 259 10.79 -15.17 -31.98
C ASP A 259 11.69 -16.41 -31.87
N ALA A 260 12.75 -16.34 -31.08
CA ALA A 260 13.66 -17.47 -30.84
C ALA A 260 12.96 -18.65 -30.12
N HIS A 261 11.83 -18.40 -29.41
CA HIS A 261 11.03 -19.40 -28.73
C HIS A 261 9.72 -19.76 -29.48
N SER A 262 9.68 -19.43 -30.78
CA SER A 262 8.55 -19.74 -31.66
C SER A 262 8.89 -20.88 -32.59
N GLU A 263 7.92 -21.79 -32.79
CA GLU A 263 8.01 -22.87 -33.76
C GLU A 263 6.86 -22.75 -34.78
N LYS A 264 7.20 -22.71 -36.05
CA LYS A 264 6.22 -22.60 -37.16
C LYS A 264 5.26 -21.40 -36.99
N GLY A 265 5.76 -20.30 -36.42
CA GLY A 265 4.96 -19.11 -36.17
C GLY A 265 4.10 -19.16 -34.91
N LEU A 266 4.26 -20.14 -34.05
CA LEU A 266 3.57 -20.25 -32.76
C LEU A 266 4.58 -20.10 -31.62
N VAL A 267 4.26 -19.29 -30.63
CA VAL A 267 5.01 -19.20 -29.39
C VAL A 267 4.67 -20.43 -28.54
N VAL A 268 5.54 -21.43 -28.57
CA VAL A 268 5.25 -22.73 -27.96
C VAL A 268 5.57 -22.76 -26.48
N ARG A 269 6.77 -22.27 -26.11
CA ARG A 269 7.20 -22.19 -24.71
C ARG A 269 8.42 -21.27 -24.60
N GLU A 270 8.40 -20.41 -23.58
CA GLU A 270 9.49 -19.44 -23.38
C GLU A 270 10.80 -20.12 -22.94
N GLU A 271 10.72 -21.08 -22.02
CA GLU A 271 11.90 -21.82 -21.52
C GLU A 271 11.54 -23.28 -21.18
N GLU A 272 12.51 -24.18 -21.34
CA GLU A 272 12.33 -25.57 -20.93
C GLU A 272 12.18 -25.63 -19.39
N GLY A 273 11.09 -26.24 -18.92
CA GLY A 273 10.76 -26.29 -17.51
C GLY A 273 10.23 -24.97 -16.92
N GLY A 274 10.23 -23.89 -17.70
CA GLY A 274 9.67 -22.58 -17.32
C GLY A 274 8.16 -22.63 -17.15
N TRP A 275 7.64 -21.67 -16.40
CA TRP A 275 6.22 -21.49 -16.21
C TRP A 275 5.67 -20.54 -17.26
N CYS A 276 4.65 -20.99 -17.96
CA CYS A 276 3.95 -20.23 -18.99
C CYS A 276 2.57 -19.85 -18.48
N LEU A 277 2.22 -18.56 -18.53
CA LEU A 277 0.95 -18.07 -18.00
C LEU A 277 -0.24 -18.65 -18.77
N GLY A 278 -0.15 -18.71 -20.10
CA GLY A 278 -1.25 -19.18 -20.93
C GLY A 278 -2.56 -18.48 -20.62
N ASP A 279 -3.64 -19.24 -20.49
CA ASP A 279 -4.96 -18.76 -20.03
C ASP A 279 -5.06 -18.81 -18.50
N TRP A 280 -4.16 -18.11 -17.82
CA TRP A 280 -4.18 -18.02 -16.37
C TRP A 280 -5.39 -17.23 -15.90
N CYS A 281 -6.03 -17.69 -14.86
CA CYS A 281 -7.28 -17.10 -14.32
C CYS A 281 -8.50 -17.23 -15.25
N PHE A 282 -8.53 -18.23 -16.14
CA PHE A 282 -9.76 -18.48 -16.88
C PHE A 282 -10.90 -18.82 -15.89
N PRO A 283 -12.16 -18.44 -16.19
CA PRO A 283 -13.27 -18.76 -15.30
C PRO A 283 -13.45 -20.27 -15.22
N ALA A 284 -13.01 -20.88 -14.12
CA ALA A 284 -13.16 -22.30 -13.88
C ALA A 284 -14.65 -22.66 -13.81
N SER A 285 -15.17 -23.31 -14.87
CA SER A 285 -16.33 -24.17 -14.76
C SER A 285 -15.82 -25.57 -15.03
N GLU A 286 -16.27 -26.55 -14.25
CA GLU A 286 -15.82 -27.95 -14.30
C GLU A 286 -15.93 -28.62 -15.70
N GLU A 287 -16.50 -27.94 -16.67
CA GLU A 287 -16.79 -28.44 -18.02
C GLU A 287 -16.02 -27.72 -19.15
N LYS A 288 -15.13 -26.75 -18.86
CA LYS A 288 -14.39 -26.04 -19.92
C LYS A 288 -12.92 -26.41 -19.93
N GLU A 289 -12.47 -26.91 -21.08
CA GLU A 289 -11.06 -27.10 -21.33
C GLU A 289 -10.34 -25.74 -21.40
N GLN A 290 -9.20 -25.67 -20.72
CA GLN A 290 -8.30 -24.54 -20.80
C GLN A 290 -7.73 -24.41 -22.23
N LEU A 291 -7.64 -23.19 -22.75
CA LEU A 291 -7.05 -22.97 -24.06
C LEU A 291 -5.56 -23.35 -24.05
N PRO A 292 -5.04 -23.92 -25.16
CA PRO A 292 -3.61 -24.23 -25.25
C PRO A 292 -2.75 -23.00 -25.03
N GLU A 293 -1.69 -23.12 -24.23
CA GLU A 293 -0.75 -22.03 -23.92
C GLU A 293 -0.20 -21.37 -25.21
N ALA A 294 0.19 -22.18 -26.19
CA ALA A 294 0.68 -21.69 -27.47
C ALA A 294 -0.33 -20.81 -28.22
N PHE A 295 -1.63 -21.07 -28.11
CA PHE A 295 -2.67 -20.24 -28.71
C PHE A 295 -2.70 -18.86 -28.04
N ILE A 296 -2.76 -18.82 -26.73
CA ILE A 296 -2.84 -17.58 -25.95
C ILE A 296 -1.57 -16.76 -26.14
N ASN A 297 -0.40 -17.37 -26.00
CA ASN A 297 0.89 -16.69 -26.12
C ASN A 297 1.09 -16.12 -27.53
N THR A 298 0.73 -16.88 -28.58
CA THR A 298 0.81 -16.41 -29.96
C THR A 298 -0.15 -15.26 -30.23
N PHE A 299 -1.36 -15.30 -29.65
CA PHE A 299 -2.30 -14.17 -29.76
C PHE A 299 -1.70 -12.89 -29.19
N TYR A 300 -1.14 -12.93 -27.97
CA TYR A 300 -0.52 -11.75 -27.38
C TYR A 300 0.76 -11.34 -28.07
N TYR A 301 1.54 -12.28 -28.60
CA TYR A 301 2.73 -11.97 -29.40
C TYR A 301 2.35 -11.21 -30.68
N LEU A 302 1.37 -11.70 -31.46
CA LEU A 302 0.85 -11.04 -32.67
C LEU A 302 0.30 -9.64 -32.35
N HIS A 303 -0.45 -9.54 -31.25
CA HIS A 303 -0.96 -8.25 -30.82
C HIS A 303 0.18 -7.28 -30.45
N GLY A 304 1.19 -7.74 -29.75
CA GLY A 304 2.40 -6.97 -29.44
C GLY A 304 3.13 -6.51 -30.70
N LEU A 305 3.27 -7.38 -31.72
CA LEU A 305 3.88 -6.99 -33.01
C LEU A 305 3.10 -5.88 -33.73
N GLN A 306 1.77 -5.93 -33.70
CA GLN A 306 0.92 -4.87 -34.26
C GLN A 306 1.13 -3.54 -33.52
N GLU A 307 1.28 -3.58 -32.19
CA GLU A 307 1.58 -2.38 -31.42
C GLU A 307 3.01 -1.89 -31.67
N MET A 308 3.97 -2.80 -31.87
CA MET A 308 5.36 -2.45 -32.19
C MET A 308 5.48 -1.70 -33.50
N MET A 309 4.65 -2.00 -34.49
CA MET A 309 4.61 -1.21 -35.73
C MET A 309 4.28 0.27 -35.44
N GLN A 310 3.27 0.52 -34.59
CA GLN A 310 2.90 1.88 -34.22
C GLN A 310 3.99 2.58 -33.39
N ILE A 311 4.70 1.85 -32.54
CA ILE A 311 5.83 2.35 -31.75
C ILE A 311 6.97 2.74 -32.70
N SER A 312 7.31 1.85 -33.64
CA SER A 312 8.40 2.09 -34.63
C SER A 312 8.13 3.30 -35.52
N GLU A 313 6.90 3.50 -35.97
CA GLU A 313 6.49 4.68 -36.68
C GLU A 313 6.71 5.97 -35.87
N LYS A 314 6.30 5.95 -34.62
CA LYS A 314 6.51 7.07 -33.68
C LYS A 314 8.00 7.34 -33.42
N MET A 315 8.82 6.30 -33.28
CA MET A 315 10.24 6.40 -33.02
C MET A 315 10.99 6.92 -34.25
N ASN A 316 10.68 6.42 -35.46
CA ASN A 316 11.28 6.91 -36.72
C ASN A 316 10.99 8.40 -36.96
N ASN A 317 9.85 8.90 -36.55
CA ASN A 317 9.52 10.33 -36.61
C ASN A 317 10.26 11.20 -35.59
N LYS A 318 10.95 10.59 -34.59
CA LYS A 318 11.66 11.29 -33.52
C LYS A 318 13.17 11.13 -33.54
N LEU A 319 13.69 10.12 -34.25
CA LEU A 319 15.13 9.97 -34.46
C LEU A 319 15.57 10.96 -35.50
N PRO A 320 16.58 11.81 -35.25
CA PRO A 320 17.18 12.62 -36.32
C PRO A 320 17.79 11.68 -37.36
N ILE A 321 17.44 11.90 -38.62
CA ILE A 321 18.01 11.23 -39.77
C ILE A 321 19.52 11.48 -39.82
#